data_008ce8c4b5c5ff467f44a7c36a6e289b
#
_entry.id   008ce8c4b5c5ff467f44a7c36a6e289b
#
_cell.length_a   1.000
_cell.length_b   1.000
_cell.length_c   1.000
_cell.angle_alpha   90.00
_cell.angle_beta   90.00
_cell.angle_gamma   90.00
#
_symmetry.space_group_name_H-M   'P 1'
#
loop_
_entity.id
_entity.type
_entity.pdbx_description
1 polymer ?
#
loop_
_entity_poly.entity_id
_entity_poly.type
_entity_poly.pdbx_seq_one_letter_code
_entity_poly.pdbx_strand_id
1 'polypeptide(L)'
;MQSIIFFDIDGTIMTEDERMIIPESTVSAIAETRRKGNLTFINSGRTAFNVSERIKSLGFDGFIYGCGTQIEYNGKVLFHNKLDRNLCRNIAESMRRCRVTPVYEDSKQYYFDDKAPLTDGLKLFFETFAANGIDISGRVEDESFQFDKFVVWDNKNCDMEAFRKEASRDFSVIDRGDDFYEMVPLGFSKATAIHYILEKLGIPLDNAYAIGDSANDFPMLEAVPNSIAMGGAERIYPYVSYVTTPIEKDGIANALKHYGLI
;
A
#
# COMPACT_ATOMS: atom_id res chain seq x y z
N MET A 1 13.63 -22.33 -12.29
CA MET A 1 13.47 -20.91 -12.72
C MET A 1 13.22 -20.10 -11.47
N GLN A 2 13.69 -18.86 -11.41
CA GLN A 2 13.47 -17.99 -10.26
C GLN A 2 12.04 -17.49 -10.26
N SER A 3 11.37 -17.57 -9.11
CA SER A 3 10.03 -17.00 -8.89
C SER A 3 10.13 -15.69 -8.12
N ILE A 4 9.08 -14.87 -8.21
CA ILE A 4 8.93 -13.63 -7.46
C ILE A 4 7.57 -13.61 -6.77
N ILE A 5 7.55 -13.26 -5.48
CA ILE A 5 6.35 -13.25 -4.67
C ILE A 5 6.12 -11.84 -4.13
N PHE A 6 4.94 -11.30 -4.40
CA PHE A 6 4.47 -10.00 -3.93
C PHE A 6 3.51 -10.20 -2.77
N PHE A 7 3.78 -9.53 -1.66
CA PHE A 7 2.97 -9.62 -0.44
C PHE A 7 2.37 -8.26 -0.11
N ASP A 8 1.09 -8.21 0.18
CA ASP A 8 0.55 -7.08 0.92
C ASP A 8 1.02 -7.12 2.39
N ILE A 9 0.79 -6.04 3.12
CA ILE A 9 1.20 -5.91 4.53
C ILE A 9 0.04 -6.25 5.47
N ASP A 10 -0.98 -5.39 5.44
CA ASP A 10 -2.06 -5.40 6.41
C ASP A 10 -3.02 -6.57 6.13
N GLY A 11 -3.34 -7.37 7.14
CA GLY A 11 -4.12 -8.60 6.95
C GLY A 11 -3.39 -9.75 6.26
N THR A 12 -2.21 -9.51 5.70
CA THR A 12 -1.42 -10.51 4.96
C THR A 12 -0.14 -10.90 5.69
N ILE A 13 0.82 -10.00 5.86
CA ILE A 13 2.06 -10.25 6.64
C ILE A 13 1.84 -9.97 8.12
N MET A 14 1.04 -8.96 8.43
CA MET A 14 0.80 -8.45 9.77
C MET A 14 -0.71 -8.39 10.04
N THR A 15 -1.14 -8.79 11.25
CA THR A 15 -2.56 -8.68 11.64
C THR A 15 -3.01 -7.22 11.66
N GLU A 16 -4.27 -6.94 11.27
CA GLU A 16 -4.84 -5.58 11.27
C GLU A 16 -5.34 -5.13 12.65
N ASP A 17 -5.27 -6.02 13.66
CA ASP A 17 -5.69 -5.67 15.02
C ASP A 17 -4.62 -4.83 15.76
N GLU A 18 -4.97 -4.31 16.93
CA GLU A 18 -4.09 -3.48 17.77
C GLU A 18 -2.75 -4.15 18.11
N ARG A 19 -2.68 -5.48 18.04
CA ARG A 19 -1.47 -6.25 18.35
C ARG A 19 -0.44 -6.18 17.23
N MET A 20 -0.86 -5.96 15.97
CA MET A 20 0.00 -5.90 14.77
C MET A 20 1.04 -7.05 14.75
N ILE A 21 0.56 -8.29 14.91
CA ILE A 21 1.42 -9.48 15.02
C ILE A 21 1.89 -9.90 13.64
N ILE A 22 3.19 -10.15 13.50
CA ILE A 22 3.79 -10.87 12.37
C ILE A 22 4.09 -12.29 12.88
N PRO A 23 3.43 -13.34 12.35
CA PRO A 23 3.69 -14.71 12.78
C PRO A 23 5.13 -15.15 12.51
N GLU A 24 5.72 -15.92 13.43
CA GLU A 24 7.08 -16.46 13.25
C GLU A 24 7.18 -17.38 12.02
N SER A 25 6.10 -18.09 11.70
CA SER A 25 6.00 -18.91 10.49
C SER A 25 6.12 -18.07 9.21
N THR A 26 5.56 -16.85 9.20
CA THR A 26 5.69 -15.90 8.09
C THR A 26 7.14 -15.46 7.92
N VAL A 27 7.82 -15.06 9.02
CA VAL A 27 9.24 -14.68 9.00
C VAL A 27 10.11 -15.81 8.45
N SER A 28 9.91 -17.03 8.98
CA SER A 28 10.64 -18.22 8.56
C SER A 28 10.40 -18.57 7.09
N ALA A 29 9.16 -18.46 6.63
CA ALA A 29 8.77 -18.77 5.25
C ALA A 29 9.36 -17.77 4.24
N ILE A 30 9.38 -16.47 4.55
CA ILE A 30 10.05 -15.45 3.73
C ILE A 30 11.55 -15.77 3.60
N ALA A 31 12.23 -16.04 4.72
CA ALA A 31 13.65 -16.38 4.72
C ALA A 31 13.95 -17.64 3.90
N GLU A 32 13.12 -18.70 4.03
CA GLU A 32 13.27 -19.96 3.30
C GLU A 32 13.05 -19.75 1.79
N THR A 33 12.03 -19.01 1.40
CA THR A 33 11.74 -18.64 0.01
C THR A 33 12.96 -18.01 -0.66
N ARG A 34 13.60 -17.06 0.03
CA ARG A 34 14.81 -16.38 -0.45
C ARG A 34 16.00 -17.33 -0.50
N ARG A 35 16.17 -18.19 0.51
CA ARG A 35 17.24 -19.22 0.54
C ARG A 35 17.16 -20.17 -0.66
N LYS A 36 15.95 -20.43 -1.17
CA LYS A 36 15.72 -21.22 -2.40
C LYS A 36 15.98 -20.43 -3.69
N GLY A 37 16.38 -19.15 -3.59
CA GLY A 37 16.71 -18.31 -4.72
C GLY A 37 15.54 -17.58 -5.36
N ASN A 38 14.37 -17.57 -4.71
CA ASN A 38 13.22 -16.78 -5.14
C ASN A 38 13.30 -15.36 -4.57
N LEU A 39 12.64 -14.41 -5.24
CA LEU A 39 12.56 -13.02 -4.81
C LEU A 39 11.29 -12.76 -4.02
N THR A 40 11.38 -11.93 -2.99
CA THR A 40 10.26 -11.53 -2.15
C THR A 40 10.12 -10.01 -2.15
N PHE A 41 8.93 -9.51 -2.45
CA PHE A 41 8.62 -8.10 -2.52
C PHE A 41 7.40 -7.75 -1.67
N ILE A 42 7.48 -6.65 -0.94
CA ILE A 42 6.29 -5.97 -0.42
C ILE A 42 5.62 -5.21 -1.57
N ASN A 43 4.29 -5.23 -1.63
CA ASN A 43 3.49 -4.44 -2.57
C ASN A 43 2.29 -3.83 -1.84
N SER A 44 2.47 -2.62 -1.34
CA SER A 44 1.53 -1.99 -0.40
C SER A 44 1.06 -0.60 -0.84
N GLY A 45 -0.12 -0.22 -0.33
CA GLY A 45 -0.61 1.17 -0.39
C GLY A 45 0.16 2.13 0.52
N ARG A 46 0.90 1.61 1.52
CA ARG A 46 1.71 2.43 2.43
C ARG A 46 2.88 3.07 1.68
N THR A 47 3.13 4.36 1.92
CA THR A 47 4.36 5.02 1.43
C THR A 47 5.58 4.53 2.22
N ALA A 48 6.78 4.81 1.72
CA ALA A 48 8.03 4.35 2.35
C ALA A 48 8.19 4.85 3.80
N PHE A 49 7.64 6.02 4.11
CA PHE A 49 7.59 6.58 5.46
C PHE A 49 6.70 5.75 6.41
N ASN A 50 5.59 5.22 5.89
CA ASN A 50 4.60 4.48 6.67
C ASN A 50 4.91 2.98 6.83
N VAL A 51 5.91 2.45 6.15
CA VAL A 51 6.36 1.06 6.37
C VAL A 51 7.36 1.03 7.52
N SER A 52 6.98 0.34 8.60
CA SER A 52 7.78 0.26 9.82
C SER A 52 9.12 -0.45 9.60
N GLU A 53 10.13 -0.08 10.38
CA GLU A 53 11.44 -0.76 10.38
C GLU A 53 11.32 -2.26 10.72
N ARG A 54 10.30 -2.64 11.50
CA ARG A 54 10.00 -4.05 11.79
C ARG A 54 9.69 -4.83 10.50
N ILE A 55 8.92 -4.27 9.57
CA ILE A 55 8.62 -4.91 8.27
C ILE A 55 9.85 -4.87 7.37
N LYS A 56 10.55 -3.74 7.29
CA LYS A 56 11.76 -3.61 6.48
C LYS A 56 12.85 -4.60 6.90
N SER A 57 12.96 -4.90 8.21
CA SER A 57 13.94 -5.84 8.76
C SER A 57 13.64 -7.33 8.50
N LEU A 58 12.47 -7.69 7.95
CA LEU A 58 12.14 -9.07 7.55
C LEU A 58 13.00 -9.57 6.37
N GLY A 59 13.74 -8.67 5.73
CA GLY A 59 14.73 -9.01 4.73
C GLY A 59 14.17 -9.23 3.33
N PHE A 60 13.10 -8.54 2.95
CA PHE A 60 12.60 -8.54 1.56
C PHE A 60 13.66 -8.05 0.57
N ASP A 61 13.60 -8.57 -0.65
CA ASP A 61 14.49 -8.14 -1.73
C ASP A 61 14.09 -6.79 -2.31
N GLY A 62 12.80 -6.46 -2.24
CA GLY A 62 12.30 -5.18 -2.71
C GLY A 62 10.98 -4.74 -2.08
N PHE A 63 10.64 -3.49 -2.34
CA PHE A 63 9.45 -2.83 -1.83
C PHE A 63 8.78 -2.02 -2.93
N ILE A 64 7.48 -2.19 -3.06
CA ILE A 64 6.59 -1.36 -3.85
C ILE A 64 5.73 -0.58 -2.86
N TYR A 65 5.94 0.72 -2.80
CA TYR A 65 5.27 1.64 -1.89
C TYR A 65 4.22 2.47 -2.63
N GLY A 66 3.22 2.96 -1.88
CA GLY A 66 2.24 3.92 -2.36
C GLY A 66 1.48 3.44 -3.60
N CYS A 67 1.09 2.16 -3.64
CA CYS A 67 0.45 1.56 -4.81
C CYS A 67 1.28 1.71 -6.10
N GLY A 68 2.61 1.61 -6.01
CA GLY A 68 3.51 1.66 -7.17
C GLY A 68 4.11 3.03 -7.46
N THR A 69 3.85 4.04 -6.63
CA THR A 69 4.46 5.37 -6.81
C THR A 69 5.96 5.39 -6.51
N GLN A 70 6.44 4.46 -5.67
CA GLN A 70 7.87 4.26 -5.44
C GLN A 70 8.21 2.77 -5.43
N ILE A 71 9.31 2.40 -6.06
CA ILE A 71 9.81 1.02 -6.15
C ILE A 71 11.26 0.98 -5.74
N GLU A 72 11.57 0.08 -4.80
CA GLU A 72 12.91 -0.18 -4.30
C GLU A 72 13.30 -1.65 -4.53
N TYR A 73 14.55 -1.90 -4.90
CA TYR A 73 15.11 -3.23 -5.05
C TYR A 73 16.56 -3.26 -4.59
N ASN A 74 16.91 -4.22 -3.73
CA ASN A 74 18.24 -4.35 -3.14
C ASN A 74 18.75 -3.04 -2.52
N GLY A 75 17.88 -2.34 -1.77
CA GLY A 75 18.19 -1.07 -1.09
C GLY A 75 18.41 0.12 -2.02
N LYS A 76 18.03 0.01 -3.30
CA LYS A 76 18.13 1.12 -4.27
C LYS A 76 16.76 1.47 -4.82
N VAL A 77 16.42 2.75 -4.80
CA VAL A 77 15.23 3.26 -5.48
C VAL A 77 15.41 3.11 -6.99
N LEU A 78 14.59 2.25 -7.61
CA LEU A 78 14.56 2.04 -9.05
C LEU A 78 13.67 3.04 -9.76
N PHE A 79 12.60 3.46 -9.09
CA PHE A 79 11.59 4.36 -9.61
C PHE A 79 10.95 5.14 -8.45
N HIS A 80 10.64 6.42 -8.68
CA HIS A 80 9.85 7.23 -7.79
C HIS A 80 9.09 8.28 -8.60
N ASN A 81 7.76 8.21 -8.57
CA ASN A 81 6.89 9.22 -9.16
C ASN A 81 6.77 10.41 -8.21
N LYS A 82 7.50 11.46 -8.49
CA LYS A 82 7.36 12.73 -7.75
C LYS A 82 6.42 13.65 -8.50
N LEU A 83 5.28 13.94 -7.91
CA LEU A 83 4.33 14.90 -8.45
C LEU A 83 4.96 16.31 -8.48
N ASP A 84 4.61 17.10 -9.49
CA ASP A 84 5.03 18.50 -9.55
C ASP A 84 4.49 19.30 -8.36
N ARG A 85 5.29 20.21 -7.80
CA ARG A 85 4.91 20.99 -6.60
C ARG A 85 3.72 21.91 -6.83
N ASN A 86 3.57 22.46 -8.05
CA ASN A 86 2.42 23.30 -8.36
C ASN A 86 1.16 22.45 -8.43
N LEU A 87 1.26 21.23 -9.01
CA LEU A 87 0.15 20.26 -8.97
C LEU A 87 -0.23 19.93 -7.53
N CYS A 88 0.72 19.62 -6.66
CA CYS A 88 0.45 19.35 -5.24
C CYS A 88 -0.29 20.50 -4.57
N ARG A 89 0.14 21.74 -4.79
CA ARG A 89 -0.52 22.94 -4.23
C ARG A 89 -1.92 23.14 -4.80
N ASN A 90 -2.10 22.96 -6.10
CA ASN A 90 -3.42 23.06 -6.76
C ASN A 90 -4.40 22.02 -6.21
N ILE A 91 -3.93 20.79 -5.97
CA ILE A 91 -4.73 19.73 -5.35
C ILE A 91 -5.12 20.14 -3.93
N ALA A 92 -4.18 20.64 -3.10
CA ALA A 92 -4.50 21.06 -1.74
C ALA A 92 -5.57 22.18 -1.73
N GLU A 93 -5.46 23.16 -2.62
CA GLU A 93 -6.48 24.21 -2.75
C GLU A 93 -7.84 23.65 -3.22
N SER A 94 -7.82 22.65 -4.12
CA SER A 94 -9.03 21.98 -4.57
C SER A 94 -9.72 21.24 -3.42
N MET A 95 -8.93 20.50 -2.60
CA MET A 95 -9.45 19.81 -1.41
C MET A 95 -10.08 20.77 -0.40
N ARG A 96 -9.47 21.93 -0.18
CA ARG A 96 -10.05 23.01 0.65
C ARG A 96 -11.40 23.49 0.11
N ARG A 97 -11.51 23.71 -1.22
CA ARG A 97 -12.80 24.10 -1.84
C ARG A 97 -13.88 23.05 -1.65
N CYS A 98 -13.50 21.78 -1.77
CA CYS A 98 -14.42 20.66 -1.55
C CYS A 98 -14.73 20.41 -0.07
N ARG A 99 -14.02 21.06 0.85
CA ARG A 99 -14.16 20.91 2.31
C ARG A 99 -14.00 19.49 2.79
N VAL A 100 -13.17 18.72 2.13
CA VAL A 100 -12.74 17.37 2.57
C VAL A 100 -11.55 17.47 3.52
N THR A 101 -11.25 16.37 4.22
CA THR A 101 -10.14 16.30 5.19
C THR A 101 -9.01 15.43 4.63
N PRO A 102 -7.99 16.03 3.96
CA PRO A 102 -6.89 15.29 3.38
C PRO A 102 -5.75 15.01 4.38
N VAL A 103 -5.03 13.90 4.15
CA VAL A 103 -3.66 13.68 4.62
C VAL A 103 -2.80 13.35 3.40
N TYR A 104 -1.77 14.15 3.17
CA TYR A 104 -0.86 13.98 2.04
C TYR A 104 0.34 13.15 2.47
N GLU A 105 0.63 12.09 1.70
CA GLU A 105 1.62 11.08 2.04
C GLU A 105 2.82 11.18 1.09
N ASP A 106 3.98 11.58 1.62
CA ASP A 106 5.27 11.51 0.92
C ASP A 106 6.09 10.31 1.41
N SER A 107 7.13 9.99 0.70
CA SER A 107 8.07 8.95 1.04
C SER A 107 8.88 9.21 2.32
N LYS A 108 8.84 10.43 2.87
CA LYS A 108 9.64 10.89 4.01
C LYS A 108 8.82 11.37 5.19
N GLN A 109 7.59 11.85 4.95
CA GLN A 109 6.72 12.40 5.99
C GLN A 109 5.27 12.50 5.50
N TYR A 110 4.40 12.85 6.43
CA TYR A 110 3.03 13.28 6.15
C TYR A 110 2.94 14.80 6.13
N TYR A 111 1.98 15.32 5.36
CA TYR A 111 1.61 16.72 5.40
C TYR A 111 0.13 16.86 5.69
N PHE A 112 -0.18 17.81 6.55
CA PHE A 112 -1.53 18.11 7.01
C PHE A 112 -1.93 19.53 6.63
N ASP A 113 -3.22 19.76 6.47
CA ASP A 113 -3.76 21.06 6.17
C ASP A 113 -4.50 21.61 7.39
N ASP A 114 -3.92 22.59 8.07
CA ASP A 114 -4.53 23.22 9.26
C ASP A 114 -5.83 23.98 8.95
N LYS A 115 -6.14 24.20 7.67
CA LYS A 115 -7.39 24.81 7.19
C LYS A 115 -8.48 23.78 6.86
N ALA A 116 -8.14 22.50 6.83
CA ALA A 116 -9.09 21.43 6.57
C ALA A 116 -9.99 21.16 7.79
N PRO A 117 -11.22 20.65 7.60
CA PRO A 117 -12.07 20.24 8.71
C PRO A 117 -11.39 19.14 9.55
N LEU A 118 -11.50 19.24 10.87
CA LEU A 118 -11.02 18.22 11.79
C LEU A 118 -12.11 17.13 11.98
N THR A 119 -11.96 16.00 11.29
CA THR A 119 -12.86 14.83 11.42
C THR A 119 -12.42 13.91 12.55
N ASP A 120 -13.31 13.01 12.99
CA ASP A 120 -12.96 12.01 14.00
C ASP A 120 -11.92 11.01 13.47
N GLY A 121 -11.97 10.68 12.17
CA GLY A 121 -10.93 9.88 11.50
C GLY A 121 -9.54 10.53 11.57
N LEU A 122 -9.43 11.83 11.29
CA LEU A 122 -8.16 12.54 11.41
C LEU A 122 -7.66 12.64 12.87
N LYS A 123 -8.56 12.80 13.84
CA LYS A 123 -8.18 12.79 15.28
C LYS A 123 -7.59 11.43 15.67
N LEU A 124 -8.27 10.34 15.31
CA LEU A 124 -7.78 8.98 15.57
C LEU A 124 -6.44 8.72 14.89
N PHE A 125 -6.26 9.24 13.66
CA PHE A 125 -4.98 9.18 12.94
C PHE A 125 -3.87 9.87 13.74
N PHE A 126 -4.09 11.09 14.23
CA PHE A 126 -3.12 11.81 15.05
C PHE A 126 -2.78 11.08 16.35
N GLU A 127 -3.80 10.57 17.06
CA GLU A 127 -3.60 9.80 18.30
C GLU A 127 -2.77 8.54 18.05
N THR A 128 -3.09 7.79 17.00
CA THR A 128 -2.38 6.57 16.62
C THR A 128 -0.93 6.87 16.24
N PHE A 129 -0.69 7.92 15.48
CA PHE A 129 0.66 8.28 15.03
C PHE A 129 1.52 8.84 16.16
N ALA A 130 0.94 9.67 17.02
CA ALA A 130 1.61 10.15 18.21
C ALA A 130 2.01 9.00 19.15
N ALA A 131 1.12 8.04 19.36
CA ALA A 131 1.39 6.85 20.19
C ALA A 131 2.54 5.98 19.62
N ASN A 132 2.73 5.97 18.30
CA ASN A 132 3.79 5.25 17.61
C ASN A 132 5.05 6.10 17.32
N GLY A 133 5.11 7.34 17.83
CA GLY A 133 6.26 8.25 17.64
C GLY A 133 6.48 8.68 16.20
N ILE A 134 5.44 8.63 15.35
CA ILE A 134 5.50 9.06 13.95
C ILE A 134 5.40 10.59 13.91
N ASP A 135 6.28 11.23 13.14
CA ASP A 135 6.27 12.68 12.97
C ASP A 135 5.04 13.14 12.17
N ILE A 136 4.28 14.04 12.76
CA ILE A 136 3.08 14.67 12.18
C ILE A 136 3.24 16.21 12.05
N SER A 137 4.46 16.71 12.00
CA SER A 137 4.75 18.15 11.98
C SER A 137 4.59 18.80 10.60
N GLY A 138 4.64 18.03 9.51
CA GLY A 138 4.59 18.57 8.15
C GLY A 138 3.27 19.29 7.84
N ARG A 139 3.34 20.40 7.14
CA ARG A 139 2.18 21.24 6.77
C ARG A 139 2.17 21.56 5.28
N VAL A 140 0.97 21.78 4.75
CA VAL A 140 0.77 22.19 3.34
C VAL A 140 1.46 23.50 3.02
N GLU A 141 1.65 24.36 4.01
CA GLU A 141 2.34 25.64 3.90
C GLU A 141 3.87 25.53 3.82
N ASP A 142 4.44 24.36 4.11
CA ASP A 142 5.90 24.15 4.08
C ASP A 142 6.45 24.32 2.65
N GLU A 143 7.64 24.87 2.53
CA GLU A 143 8.33 24.98 1.23
C GLU A 143 8.60 23.59 0.61
N SER A 144 8.78 22.58 1.46
CA SER A 144 9.02 21.19 1.04
C SER A 144 7.76 20.45 0.61
N PHE A 145 6.57 21.02 0.76
CA PHE A 145 5.30 20.36 0.48
C PHE A 145 5.27 19.72 -0.92
N GLN A 146 5.26 18.42 -0.91
CA GLN A 146 5.15 17.53 -2.07
C GLN A 146 4.68 16.17 -1.54
N PHE A 147 3.94 15.40 -2.33
CA PHE A 147 3.43 14.11 -1.90
C PHE A 147 3.40 13.10 -3.06
N ASP A 148 3.36 11.82 -2.74
CA ASP A 148 3.28 10.71 -3.69
C ASP A 148 1.83 10.31 -3.95
N LYS A 149 1.00 10.34 -2.91
CA LYS A 149 -0.44 10.05 -2.90
C LYS A 149 -1.09 10.77 -1.72
N PHE A 150 -2.40 10.71 -1.61
CA PHE A 150 -3.08 11.25 -0.43
C PHE A 150 -4.33 10.44 -0.11
N VAL A 151 -4.82 10.60 1.11
CA VAL A 151 -6.08 10.04 1.58
C VAL A 151 -7.03 11.15 2.00
N VAL A 152 -8.34 10.88 2.01
CA VAL A 152 -9.37 11.85 2.37
C VAL A 152 -10.42 11.19 3.24
N TRP A 153 -10.82 11.86 4.31
CA TRP A 153 -12.06 11.55 5.02
C TRP A 153 -13.18 12.47 4.53
N ASP A 154 -14.32 11.84 4.27
CA ASP A 154 -15.58 12.54 4.09
C ASP A 154 -16.04 13.17 5.41
N ASN A 155 -16.85 14.18 5.32
CA ASN A 155 -17.53 14.79 6.45
C ASN A 155 -18.88 15.37 6.01
N LYS A 156 -19.81 15.59 6.93
CA LYS A 156 -21.19 16.03 6.64
C LYS A 156 -21.31 17.35 5.86
N ASN A 157 -20.24 18.14 5.76
CA ASN A 157 -20.23 19.46 5.14
C ASN A 157 -19.40 19.50 3.85
N CYS A 158 -18.81 18.40 3.43
CA CYS A 158 -18.00 18.35 2.21
C CYS A 158 -18.84 18.24 0.96
N ASP A 159 -18.26 18.63 -0.17
CA ASP A 159 -18.83 18.46 -1.51
C ASP A 159 -18.15 17.27 -2.20
N MET A 160 -18.69 16.06 -1.96
CA MET A 160 -18.12 14.82 -2.49
C MET A 160 -18.26 14.72 -4.01
N GLU A 161 -19.24 15.35 -4.62
CA GLU A 161 -19.39 15.38 -6.07
C GLU A 161 -18.26 16.21 -6.69
N ALA A 162 -18.06 17.43 -6.18
CA ALA A 162 -16.95 18.27 -6.61
C ALA A 162 -15.61 17.62 -6.33
N PHE A 163 -15.42 17.01 -5.14
CA PHE A 163 -14.21 16.27 -4.80
C PHE A 163 -13.89 15.17 -5.82
N ARG A 164 -14.82 14.26 -6.09
CA ARG A 164 -14.61 13.17 -7.04
C ARG A 164 -14.28 13.69 -8.43
N LYS A 165 -14.94 14.72 -8.89
CA LYS A 165 -14.71 15.37 -10.18
C LYS A 165 -13.32 16.00 -10.27
N GLU A 166 -12.89 16.70 -9.25
CA GLU A 166 -11.57 17.35 -9.21
C GLU A 166 -10.45 16.31 -9.08
N ALA A 167 -10.56 15.38 -8.13
CA ALA A 167 -9.55 14.36 -7.89
C ALA A 167 -9.36 13.42 -9.09
N SER A 168 -10.43 13.01 -9.76
CA SER A 168 -10.37 12.06 -10.89
C SER A 168 -9.66 12.59 -12.13
N ARG A 169 -9.27 13.87 -12.16
CA ARG A 169 -8.45 14.41 -13.26
C ARG A 169 -7.04 13.86 -13.26
N ASP A 170 -6.47 13.67 -12.08
CA ASP A 170 -5.06 13.32 -11.91
C ASP A 170 -4.87 12.05 -11.07
N PHE A 171 -5.93 11.56 -10.41
CA PHE A 171 -5.87 10.43 -9.49
C PHE A 171 -7.00 9.41 -9.73
N SER A 172 -6.70 8.15 -9.49
CA SER A 172 -7.70 7.12 -9.23
C SER A 172 -8.26 7.32 -7.83
N VAL A 173 -9.58 7.43 -7.69
CA VAL A 173 -10.27 7.56 -6.39
C VAL A 173 -10.71 6.17 -5.95
N ILE A 174 -10.08 5.64 -4.93
CA ILE A 174 -10.34 4.30 -4.39
C ILE A 174 -11.16 4.46 -3.11
N ASP A 175 -12.38 3.93 -3.13
CA ASP A 175 -13.24 3.87 -1.95
C ASP A 175 -12.80 2.71 -1.05
N ARG A 176 -12.41 3.04 0.19
CA ARG A 176 -11.92 2.09 1.18
C ARG A 176 -13.01 1.71 2.20
N GLY A 177 -14.22 2.29 2.07
CA GLY A 177 -15.29 2.19 3.05
C GLY A 177 -15.15 3.20 4.20
N ASP A 178 -16.16 3.26 5.07
CA ASP A 178 -16.19 4.10 6.27
C ASP A 178 -15.82 5.58 6.01
N ASP A 179 -16.36 6.15 4.91
CA ASP A 179 -16.12 7.53 4.50
C ASP A 179 -14.63 7.87 4.24
N PHE A 180 -13.83 6.86 3.90
CA PHE A 180 -12.40 6.96 3.67
C PHE A 180 -12.01 6.62 2.23
N TYR A 181 -11.27 7.52 1.59
CA TYR A 181 -10.88 7.44 0.19
C TYR A 181 -9.36 7.56 0.04
N GLU A 182 -8.81 6.74 -0.84
CA GLU A 182 -7.40 6.77 -1.20
C GLU A 182 -7.24 7.27 -2.64
N MET A 183 -6.39 8.28 -2.85
CA MET A 183 -6.08 8.86 -4.15
C MET A 183 -4.67 8.48 -4.59
N VAL A 184 -4.60 7.66 -5.63
CA VAL A 184 -3.35 7.22 -6.25
C VAL A 184 -3.23 7.90 -7.61
N PRO A 185 -2.08 8.49 -7.98
CA PRO A 185 -1.90 9.12 -9.28
C PRO A 185 -2.29 8.19 -10.43
N LEU A 186 -2.91 8.73 -11.49
CA LEU A 186 -3.30 7.96 -12.67
C LEU A 186 -2.10 7.22 -13.28
N GLY A 187 -2.32 5.98 -13.69
CA GLY A 187 -1.29 5.12 -14.26
C GLY A 187 -0.50 4.31 -13.22
N PHE A 188 -0.73 4.54 -11.92
CA PHE A 188 -0.10 3.77 -10.84
C PHE A 188 -1.11 2.86 -10.15
N SER A 189 -0.65 1.66 -9.84
CA SER A 189 -1.38 0.67 -9.04
C SER A 189 -0.41 -0.42 -8.57
N LYS A 190 -0.85 -1.27 -7.65
CA LYS A 190 -0.10 -2.48 -7.27
C LYS A 190 0.20 -3.38 -8.49
N ALA A 191 -0.68 -3.41 -9.51
CA ALA A 191 -0.51 -4.17 -10.75
C ALA A 191 0.57 -3.59 -11.67
N THR A 192 0.52 -2.28 -11.92
CA THR A 192 1.49 -1.63 -12.83
C THR A 192 2.93 -1.75 -12.31
N ALA A 193 3.10 -1.72 -10.99
CA ALA A 193 4.39 -1.94 -10.35
C ALA A 193 4.90 -3.38 -10.50
N ILE A 194 4.02 -4.40 -10.42
CA ILE A 194 4.36 -5.79 -10.69
C ILE A 194 4.91 -5.91 -12.12
N HIS A 195 4.18 -5.43 -13.10
CA HIS A 195 4.61 -5.49 -14.50
C HIS A 195 5.97 -4.79 -14.73
N TYR A 196 6.16 -3.61 -14.12
CA TYR A 196 7.44 -2.90 -14.18
C TYR A 196 8.59 -3.75 -13.62
N ILE A 197 8.41 -4.38 -12.46
CA ILE A 197 9.46 -5.22 -11.85
C ILE A 197 9.72 -6.49 -12.66
N LEU A 198 8.68 -7.17 -13.15
CA LEU A 198 8.84 -8.37 -13.98
C LEU A 198 9.64 -8.07 -15.25
N GLU A 199 9.31 -6.98 -15.94
CA GLU A 199 10.04 -6.52 -17.12
C GLU A 199 11.48 -6.18 -16.76
N LYS A 200 11.69 -5.41 -15.70
CA LYS A 200 13.02 -4.94 -15.25
C LYS A 200 13.96 -6.08 -14.89
N LEU A 201 13.42 -7.15 -14.29
CA LEU A 201 14.19 -8.32 -13.84
C LEU A 201 14.19 -9.48 -14.84
N GLY A 202 13.41 -9.38 -15.92
CA GLY A 202 13.29 -10.43 -16.92
C GLY A 202 12.62 -11.71 -16.39
N ILE A 203 11.70 -11.57 -15.41
CA ILE A 203 10.99 -12.71 -14.82
C ILE A 203 9.69 -12.92 -15.58
N PRO A 204 9.42 -14.14 -16.08
CA PRO A 204 8.17 -14.46 -16.74
C PRO A 204 6.97 -14.31 -15.80
N LEU A 205 5.84 -13.86 -16.34
CA LEU A 205 4.60 -13.68 -15.57
C LEU A 205 4.14 -14.96 -14.87
N ASP A 206 4.33 -16.12 -15.49
CA ASP A 206 3.97 -17.42 -14.92
C ASP A 206 4.75 -17.76 -13.64
N ASN A 207 5.87 -17.08 -13.38
CA ASN A 207 6.67 -17.24 -12.17
C ASN A 207 6.36 -16.14 -11.12
N ALA A 208 5.34 -15.33 -11.35
CA ALA A 208 4.90 -14.29 -10.42
C ALA A 208 3.75 -14.80 -9.53
N TYR A 209 3.84 -14.48 -8.25
CA TYR A 209 2.85 -14.80 -7.22
C TYR A 209 2.45 -13.53 -6.49
N ALA A 210 1.19 -13.40 -6.10
CA ALA A 210 0.71 -12.29 -5.28
C ALA A 210 -0.18 -12.83 -4.15
N ILE A 211 0.04 -12.33 -2.94
CA ILE A 211 -0.71 -12.71 -1.73
C ILE A 211 -1.32 -11.45 -1.13
N GLY A 212 -2.64 -11.48 -0.91
CA GLY A 212 -3.40 -10.37 -0.34
C GLY A 212 -4.65 -10.84 0.40
N ASP A 213 -5.36 -9.91 1.02
CA ASP A 213 -6.53 -10.22 1.87
C ASP A 213 -7.74 -9.33 1.60
N SER A 214 -7.59 -8.23 0.89
CA SER A 214 -8.67 -7.25 0.78
C SER A 214 -8.89 -6.73 -0.65
N ALA A 215 -9.97 -5.98 -0.85
CA ALA A 215 -10.37 -5.50 -2.18
C ALA A 215 -9.35 -4.55 -2.83
N ASN A 216 -8.50 -3.88 -2.04
CA ASN A 216 -7.42 -3.05 -2.59
C ASN A 216 -6.28 -3.87 -3.21
N ASP A 217 -6.28 -5.20 -3.00
CA ASP A 217 -5.33 -6.13 -3.61
C ASP A 217 -5.79 -6.63 -4.97
N PHE A 218 -7.07 -6.44 -5.35
CA PHE A 218 -7.55 -6.87 -6.66
C PHE A 218 -6.59 -6.54 -7.81
N PRO A 219 -6.06 -5.30 -7.91
CA PRO A 219 -5.16 -5.01 -9.02
C PRO A 219 -3.94 -5.93 -9.07
N MET A 220 -3.31 -6.26 -7.92
CA MET A 220 -2.14 -7.15 -7.94
C MET A 220 -2.51 -8.62 -8.09
N LEU A 221 -3.66 -9.05 -7.54
CA LEU A 221 -4.12 -10.44 -7.62
C LEU A 221 -4.54 -10.79 -9.05
N GLU A 222 -5.18 -9.86 -9.77
CA GLU A 222 -5.53 -10.03 -11.17
C GLU A 222 -4.32 -9.93 -12.12
N ALA A 223 -3.25 -9.25 -11.69
CA ALA A 223 -2.05 -9.06 -12.51
C ALA A 223 -1.19 -10.32 -12.66
N VAL A 224 -1.41 -11.36 -11.86
CA VAL A 224 -0.59 -12.58 -11.85
C VAL A 224 -1.44 -13.85 -11.94
N PRO A 225 -0.98 -14.91 -12.62
CA PRO A 225 -1.73 -16.17 -12.68
C PRO A 225 -1.76 -16.93 -11.34
N ASN A 226 -0.76 -16.71 -10.47
CA ASN A 226 -0.65 -17.38 -9.18
C ASN A 226 -1.08 -16.42 -8.06
N SER A 227 -2.35 -16.07 -8.03
CA SER A 227 -2.94 -15.18 -7.03
C SER A 227 -3.48 -15.96 -5.84
N ILE A 228 -3.25 -15.43 -4.63
CA ILE A 228 -3.50 -16.11 -3.37
C ILE A 228 -4.27 -15.18 -2.43
N ALA A 229 -5.42 -15.63 -1.94
CA ALA A 229 -6.15 -14.93 -0.89
C ALA A 229 -5.81 -15.51 0.48
N MET A 230 -5.65 -14.65 1.48
CA MET A 230 -5.57 -15.06 2.88
C MET A 230 -6.92 -15.63 3.34
N GLY A 231 -6.88 -16.63 4.21
CA GLY A 231 -8.09 -17.17 4.84
C GLY A 231 -8.79 -16.12 5.70
N GLY A 232 -10.12 -15.99 5.58
CA GLY A 232 -10.92 -14.94 6.19
C GLY A 232 -11.26 -13.78 5.26
N ALA A 233 -10.70 -13.77 4.06
CA ALA A 233 -10.91 -12.74 3.03
C ALA A 233 -11.95 -13.17 1.98
N GLU A 234 -13.15 -13.60 2.40
CA GLU A 234 -14.15 -14.25 1.54
C GLU A 234 -14.54 -13.43 0.31
N ARG A 235 -14.48 -12.10 0.41
CA ARG A 235 -14.84 -11.18 -0.69
C ARG A 235 -13.96 -11.32 -1.91
N ILE A 236 -12.70 -11.77 -1.74
CA ILE A 236 -11.73 -11.90 -2.84
C ILE A 236 -11.56 -13.34 -3.34
N TYR A 237 -12.11 -14.34 -2.66
CA TYR A 237 -11.97 -15.76 -3.03
C TYR A 237 -12.36 -16.08 -4.50
N PRO A 238 -13.45 -15.51 -5.08
CA PRO A 238 -13.82 -15.80 -6.46
C PRO A 238 -12.80 -15.34 -7.52
N TYR A 239 -11.84 -14.50 -7.13
CA TYR A 239 -10.92 -13.79 -8.03
C TYR A 239 -9.47 -14.29 -7.94
N VAL A 240 -9.21 -15.33 -7.14
CA VAL A 240 -7.85 -15.86 -6.93
C VAL A 240 -7.73 -17.30 -7.34
N SER A 241 -6.51 -17.74 -7.65
CA SER A 241 -6.22 -19.11 -8.02
C SER A 241 -6.14 -20.06 -6.81
N TYR A 242 -5.87 -19.53 -5.62
CA TYR A 242 -5.75 -20.32 -4.39
C TYR A 242 -6.17 -19.51 -3.15
N VAL A 243 -6.79 -20.19 -2.20
CA VAL A 243 -7.13 -19.63 -0.87
C VAL A 243 -6.31 -20.37 0.18
N THR A 244 -5.49 -19.65 0.92
CA THR A 244 -4.70 -20.22 2.01
C THR A 244 -5.44 -20.13 3.36
N THR A 245 -4.81 -20.51 4.45
CA THR A 245 -5.35 -20.40 5.81
C THR A 245 -5.25 -18.96 6.33
N PRO A 246 -6.01 -18.59 7.39
CA PRO A 246 -5.86 -17.30 8.05
C PRO A 246 -4.42 -17.01 8.52
N ILE A 247 -4.10 -15.73 8.71
CA ILE A 247 -2.77 -15.28 9.11
C ILE A 247 -2.30 -15.95 10.42
N GLU A 248 -3.20 -16.12 11.40
CA GLU A 248 -2.92 -16.76 12.68
C GLU A 248 -2.76 -18.29 12.58
N LYS A 249 -3.03 -18.85 11.40
CA LYS A 249 -2.91 -20.30 11.09
C LYS A 249 -1.87 -20.55 10.01
N ASP A 250 -0.75 -19.83 10.06
CA ASP A 250 0.40 -19.96 9.17
C ASP A 250 0.09 -19.72 7.69
N GLY A 251 -0.83 -18.80 7.38
CA GLY A 251 -1.37 -18.59 6.03
C GLY A 251 -0.30 -18.44 4.94
N ILE A 252 0.71 -17.58 5.15
CA ILE A 252 1.80 -17.37 4.19
C ILE A 252 2.64 -18.65 4.03
N ALA A 253 3.04 -19.28 5.14
CA ALA A 253 3.84 -20.50 5.08
C ALA A 253 3.11 -21.62 4.34
N ASN A 254 1.79 -21.77 4.56
CA ASN A 254 0.97 -22.77 3.88
C ASN A 254 0.82 -22.46 2.39
N ALA A 255 0.65 -21.18 2.01
CA ALA A 255 0.61 -20.77 0.61
C ALA A 255 1.91 -21.08 -0.11
N LEU A 256 3.04 -20.72 0.48
CA LEU A 256 4.36 -20.96 -0.13
C LEU A 256 4.71 -22.45 -0.24
N LYS A 257 4.28 -23.29 0.73
CA LYS A 257 4.39 -24.76 0.65
C LYS A 257 3.51 -25.32 -0.46
N HIS A 258 2.28 -24.86 -0.61
CA HIS A 258 1.36 -25.32 -1.65
C HIS A 258 1.96 -25.20 -3.05
N TYR A 259 2.68 -24.10 -3.30
CA TYR A 259 3.35 -23.86 -4.58
C TYR A 259 4.80 -24.38 -4.64
N GLY A 260 5.30 -25.06 -3.62
CA GLY A 260 6.68 -25.57 -3.59
C GLY A 260 7.76 -24.51 -3.52
N LEU A 261 7.40 -23.31 -3.06
CA LEU A 261 8.32 -22.18 -2.93
C LEU A 261 9.19 -22.24 -1.65
N ILE A 262 8.73 -23.05 -0.66
CA ILE A 262 9.48 -23.44 0.53
C ILE A 262 9.43 -24.92 0.77
#